data_d926377134e785364eea1d6862b3c793
#
_entry.id   d926377134e785364eea1d6862b3c793
#
_cell.length_a   1.000
_cell.length_b   1.000
_cell.length_c   1.000
_cell.angle_alpha   90.00
_cell.angle_beta   90.00
_cell.angle_gamma   90.00
#
_symmetry.space_group_name_H-M   'P 1'
#
loop_
_entity.id
_entity.type
_entity.pdbx_description
1 polymer ?
#
loop_
_entity_poly.entity_id
_entity_poly.type
_entity_poly.pdbx_seq_one_letter_code
_entity_poly.pdbx_strand_id
1 'polypeptide(L)'
;MKSTALSLLDNNLILDTEKGTAYIEALKVDVSSVKDILEVCKQVKAAGCPYKYITLDTLTSLEEILQPYALSLWKKSNAYNPEKNPEQLKVTDVYSLPFGLGQKYMRDSYLAVIGLLQQVCKRIILVCHSKDAKINENELTIKDIDLAGKLSDIITSRYDGAGYLYRDINDNTIITFDIKQLAAECKCRVPRLDGKKFVLIENRNGELIPHWDRIYSSEPYSGEDVVTTPQINVTDILDKEDQSENSNISEEESEVDKLSNIEL
;
A
#
# COMPACT_ATOMS: atom_id res chain seq x y z
N MET A 1 -17.42 -4.84 -2.37
CA MET A 1 -17.14 -5.63 -1.15
C MET A 1 -15.99 -5.05 -0.33
N LYS A 2 -14.75 -4.99 -0.83
CA LYS A 2 -13.58 -4.46 -0.10
C LYS A 2 -13.81 -3.02 0.38
N SER A 3 -14.02 -2.10 -0.54
CA SER A 3 -14.23 -0.68 -0.25
C SER A 3 -15.46 -0.42 0.63
N THR A 4 -16.55 -1.17 0.45
CA THR A 4 -17.73 -1.11 1.33
C THR A 4 -17.40 -1.52 2.77
N ALA A 5 -16.61 -2.58 2.97
CA ALA A 5 -16.20 -2.98 4.31
C ALA A 5 -15.32 -1.91 4.96
N LEU A 6 -14.42 -1.30 4.18
CA LEU A 6 -13.50 -0.26 4.64
C LEU A 6 -14.20 1.07 4.98
N SER A 7 -15.28 1.40 4.26
CA SER A 7 -16.08 2.61 4.57
C SER A 7 -16.81 2.52 5.91
N LEU A 8 -17.07 1.30 6.38
CA LEU A 8 -17.66 1.01 7.68
C LEU A 8 -16.64 0.90 8.82
N LEU A 9 -15.35 1.11 8.54
CA LEU A 9 -14.32 1.19 9.57
C LEU A 9 -14.21 2.63 10.06
N ASP A 10 -14.48 2.82 11.34
CA ASP A 10 -14.47 4.14 11.96
C ASP A 10 -13.07 4.79 11.92
N ASN A 11 -13.05 6.09 11.63
CA ASN A 11 -11.84 6.92 11.56
C ASN A 11 -10.75 6.38 10.62
N ASN A 12 -11.19 5.92 9.43
CA ASN A 12 -10.37 5.37 8.36
C ASN A 12 -10.31 6.32 7.17
N LEU A 13 -9.14 6.83 6.81
CA LEU A 13 -8.93 7.58 5.57
C LEU A 13 -8.59 6.60 4.45
N ILE A 14 -9.39 6.58 3.38
CA ILE A 14 -9.18 5.73 2.22
C ILE A 14 -8.50 6.54 1.10
N LEU A 15 -7.33 6.10 0.67
CA LEU A 15 -6.68 6.55 -0.56
C LEU A 15 -7.14 5.63 -1.69
N ASP A 16 -8.01 6.16 -2.56
CA ASP A 16 -8.60 5.41 -3.67
C ASP A 16 -7.76 5.59 -4.94
N THR A 17 -7.08 4.53 -5.35
CA THR A 17 -6.26 4.49 -6.57
C THR A 17 -7.05 4.00 -7.79
N GLU A 18 -8.24 3.42 -7.59
CA GLU A 18 -9.09 2.89 -8.67
C GLU A 18 -10.22 3.83 -9.08
N LYS A 19 -10.49 4.87 -8.26
CA LYS A 19 -11.66 5.75 -8.40
C LYS A 19 -12.99 4.98 -8.39
N GLY A 20 -12.99 3.81 -7.74
CA GLY A 20 -14.13 2.89 -7.68
C GLY A 20 -15.13 3.18 -6.57
N THR A 21 -14.84 4.16 -5.69
CA THR A 21 -15.61 4.43 -4.50
C THR A 21 -16.63 5.57 -4.65
N ALA A 22 -16.95 6.01 -5.87
CA ALA A 22 -17.79 7.18 -6.14
C ALA A 22 -19.16 7.14 -5.40
N TYR A 23 -19.74 5.95 -5.24
CA TYR A 23 -21.04 5.73 -4.60
C TYR A 23 -20.93 5.28 -3.13
N ILE A 24 -19.74 5.36 -2.54
CA ILE A 24 -19.51 4.94 -1.16
C ILE A 24 -19.27 6.18 -0.30
N GLU A 25 -20.07 6.37 0.74
CA GLU A 25 -19.83 7.40 1.76
C GLU A 25 -18.68 6.96 2.65
N ALA A 26 -17.56 7.67 2.58
CA ALA A 26 -16.36 7.40 3.36
C ALA A 26 -15.46 8.64 3.41
N LEU A 27 -14.57 8.68 4.38
CA LEU A 27 -13.43 9.60 4.35
C LEU A 27 -12.45 9.08 3.30
N LYS A 28 -12.45 9.69 2.13
CA LYS A 28 -11.65 9.22 1.00
C LYS A 28 -11.02 10.36 0.21
N VAL A 29 -9.90 10.05 -0.41
CA VAL A 29 -9.20 10.91 -1.36
C VAL A 29 -8.83 10.09 -2.59
N ASP A 30 -9.18 10.59 -3.77
CA ASP A 30 -8.75 9.98 -5.03
C ASP A 30 -7.27 10.28 -5.24
N VAL A 31 -6.51 9.24 -5.59
CA VAL A 31 -5.08 9.31 -5.81
C VAL A 31 -4.77 8.86 -7.24
N SER A 32 -4.10 9.73 -7.99
CA SER A 32 -3.74 9.47 -9.40
C SER A 32 -2.23 9.59 -9.65
N SER A 33 -1.48 10.06 -8.66
CA SER A 33 -0.03 10.24 -8.74
C SER A 33 0.65 10.08 -7.38
N VAL A 34 1.97 9.89 -7.41
CA VAL A 34 2.77 9.90 -6.17
C VAL A 34 2.72 11.26 -5.49
N LYS A 35 2.57 12.35 -6.26
CA LYS A 35 2.38 13.71 -5.71
C LYS A 35 1.12 13.81 -4.87
N ASP A 36 0.01 13.21 -5.30
CA ASP A 36 -1.24 13.22 -4.53
C ASP A 36 -1.05 12.53 -3.17
N ILE A 37 -0.32 11.40 -3.16
CA ILE A 37 -0.01 10.68 -1.92
C ILE A 37 0.82 11.55 -0.97
N LEU A 38 1.84 12.23 -1.50
CA LEU A 38 2.67 13.15 -0.73
C LEU A 38 1.84 14.29 -0.14
N GLU A 39 0.99 14.90 -0.94
CA GLU A 39 0.14 15.99 -0.49
C GLU A 39 -0.82 15.53 0.61
N VAL A 40 -1.44 14.36 0.46
CA VAL A 40 -2.26 13.76 1.52
C VAL A 40 -1.45 13.55 2.80
N CYS A 41 -0.23 13.01 2.70
CA CYS A 41 0.63 12.82 3.87
C CYS A 41 1.00 14.15 4.55
N LYS A 42 1.30 15.20 3.77
CA LYS A 42 1.55 16.56 4.30
C LYS A 42 0.33 17.09 5.06
N GLN A 43 -0.85 17.01 4.47
CA GLN A 43 -2.10 17.50 5.09
C GLN A 43 -2.45 16.71 6.34
N VAL A 44 -2.34 15.38 6.32
CA VAL A 44 -2.57 14.52 7.49
C VAL A 44 -1.62 14.87 8.62
N LYS A 45 -0.33 15.09 8.30
CA LYS A 45 0.68 15.52 9.27
C LYS A 45 0.37 16.89 9.84
N ALA A 46 0.05 17.87 9.00
CA ALA A 46 -0.31 19.23 9.41
C ALA A 46 -1.55 19.24 10.32
N ALA A 47 -2.50 18.33 10.11
CA ALA A 47 -3.67 18.14 10.94
C ALA A 47 -3.39 17.37 12.25
N GLY A 48 -2.13 17.01 12.54
CA GLY A 48 -1.76 16.27 13.75
C GLY A 48 -2.07 14.78 13.70
N CYS A 49 -2.09 14.18 12.48
CA CYS A 49 -2.33 12.75 12.26
C CYS A 49 -3.66 12.24 12.91
N PRO A 50 -4.81 12.81 12.52
CA PRO A 50 -6.07 12.58 13.21
C PRO A 50 -6.68 11.20 12.95
N TYR A 51 -6.19 10.48 11.93
CA TYR A 51 -6.77 9.21 11.50
C TYR A 51 -6.23 8.02 12.30
N LYS A 52 -7.13 7.13 12.68
CA LYS A 52 -6.79 5.88 13.36
C LYS A 52 -6.25 4.84 12.39
N TYR A 53 -6.75 4.87 11.15
CA TYR A 53 -6.35 4.00 10.05
C TYR A 53 -6.16 4.81 8.78
N ILE A 54 -5.20 4.40 7.95
CA ILE A 54 -5.10 4.82 6.56
C ILE A 54 -5.14 3.56 5.70
N THR A 55 -6.03 3.55 4.73
CA THR A 55 -6.20 2.45 3.79
C THR A 55 -5.74 2.85 2.40
N LEU A 56 -4.94 2.03 1.73
CA LEU A 56 -4.62 2.14 0.32
C LEU A 56 -5.45 1.13 -0.47
N ASP A 57 -6.41 1.61 -1.25
CA ASP A 57 -7.38 0.82 -2.01
C ASP A 57 -7.25 1.13 -3.52
N THR A 58 -6.46 0.40 -4.29
CA THR A 58 -5.72 -0.81 -3.99
C THR A 58 -4.22 -0.69 -4.28
N LEU A 59 -3.41 -1.58 -3.68
CA LEU A 59 -2.00 -1.73 -4.03
C LEU A 59 -1.81 -2.23 -5.46
N THR A 60 -2.74 -3.03 -5.96
CA THR A 60 -2.68 -3.55 -7.33
C THR A 60 -2.73 -2.41 -8.35
N SER A 61 -3.66 -1.46 -8.19
CA SER A 61 -3.81 -0.31 -9.08
C SER A 61 -2.73 0.75 -8.87
N LEU A 62 -2.10 0.77 -7.69
CA LEU A 62 -0.96 1.65 -7.43
C LEU A 62 0.21 1.39 -8.38
N GLU A 63 0.31 0.19 -8.97
CA GLU A 63 1.38 -0.19 -9.90
C GLU A 63 1.51 0.81 -11.05
N GLU A 64 0.41 1.18 -11.69
CA GLU A 64 0.41 2.12 -12.80
C GLU A 64 0.87 3.53 -12.35
N ILE A 65 0.44 3.95 -11.18
CA ILE A 65 0.81 5.25 -10.58
C ILE A 65 2.32 5.31 -10.28
N LEU A 66 2.91 4.17 -9.89
CA LEU A 66 4.32 4.10 -9.51
C LEU A 66 5.30 3.97 -10.69
N GLN A 67 4.87 3.52 -11.86
CA GLN A 67 5.76 3.31 -13.00
C GLN A 67 6.60 4.56 -13.38
N PRO A 68 6.01 5.76 -13.52
CA PRO A 68 6.80 6.95 -13.82
C PRO A 68 7.81 7.29 -12.72
N TYR A 69 7.42 7.10 -11.47
CA TYR A 69 8.30 7.34 -10.33
C TYR A 69 9.46 6.33 -10.29
N ALA A 70 9.20 5.04 -10.46
CA ALA A 70 10.22 4.01 -10.54
C ALA A 70 11.21 4.25 -11.69
N LEU A 71 10.71 4.71 -12.83
CA LEU A 71 11.55 5.09 -13.96
C LEU A 71 12.46 6.29 -13.62
N SER A 72 11.94 7.27 -12.87
CA SER A 72 12.72 8.41 -12.42
C SER A 72 13.82 7.99 -11.43
N LEU A 73 13.53 7.06 -10.52
CA LEU A 73 14.54 6.50 -9.60
C LEU A 73 15.67 5.81 -10.37
N TRP A 74 15.33 5.03 -11.40
CA TRP A 74 16.36 4.44 -12.26
C TRP A 74 17.22 5.51 -12.95
N LYS A 75 16.61 6.54 -13.53
CA LYS A 75 17.34 7.63 -14.22
C LYS A 75 18.30 8.38 -13.30
N LYS A 76 18.05 8.41 -12.01
CA LYS A 76 18.93 9.02 -11.00
C LYS A 76 20.01 8.08 -10.45
N SER A 77 19.92 6.81 -10.77
CA SER A 77 20.85 5.80 -10.26
C SER A 77 22.11 5.69 -11.10
N ASN A 78 23.16 5.07 -10.51
CA ASN A 78 24.39 4.75 -11.22
C ASN A 78 24.20 3.73 -12.38
N ALA A 79 23.04 3.07 -12.45
CA ALA A 79 22.72 2.16 -13.56
C ALA A 79 22.29 2.91 -14.83
N TYR A 80 21.93 4.19 -14.73
CA TYR A 80 21.61 5.04 -15.85
C TYR A 80 22.87 5.78 -16.32
N ASN A 81 23.32 5.46 -17.51
CA ASN A 81 24.48 6.11 -18.13
C ASN A 81 24.26 6.22 -19.64
N PRO A 82 23.52 7.24 -20.09
CA PRO A 82 23.19 7.42 -21.51
C PRO A 82 24.39 7.76 -22.38
N GLU A 83 25.48 8.29 -21.81
CA GLU A 83 26.72 8.56 -22.55
C GLU A 83 27.37 7.25 -23.02
N LYS A 84 27.33 6.20 -22.16
CA LYS A 84 27.87 4.88 -22.51
C LYS A 84 26.85 4.02 -23.24
N ASN A 85 25.55 4.24 -23.01
CA ASN A 85 24.46 3.48 -23.60
C ASN A 85 23.30 4.41 -24.04
N PRO A 86 23.37 4.99 -25.25
CA PRO A 86 22.38 5.93 -25.77
C PRO A 86 20.96 5.37 -25.86
N GLU A 87 20.78 4.04 -25.95
CA GLU A 87 19.46 3.41 -25.97
C GLU A 87 18.68 3.63 -24.67
N GLN A 88 19.37 3.92 -23.57
CA GLN A 88 18.72 4.24 -22.29
C GLN A 88 17.86 5.52 -22.36
N LEU A 89 18.19 6.46 -23.27
CA LEU A 89 17.38 7.67 -23.49
C LEU A 89 15.98 7.36 -24.03
N LYS A 90 15.81 6.22 -24.71
CA LYS A 90 14.55 5.80 -25.34
C LYS A 90 13.65 5.02 -24.39
N VAL A 91 14.13 4.68 -23.20
CA VAL A 91 13.37 3.88 -22.25
C VAL A 91 12.26 4.73 -21.64
N THR A 92 11.03 4.32 -21.89
CA THR A 92 9.79 4.94 -21.37
C THR A 92 9.01 4.00 -20.47
N ASP A 93 9.32 2.72 -20.48
CA ASP A 93 8.67 1.70 -19.67
C ASP A 93 9.67 1.08 -18.69
N VAL A 94 9.34 1.10 -17.41
CA VAL A 94 10.17 0.57 -16.34
C VAL A 94 10.43 -0.93 -16.49
N TYR A 95 9.45 -1.69 -17.02
CA TYR A 95 9.57 -3.14 -17.19
C TYR A 95 10.45 -3.55 -18.37
N SER A 96 10.74 -2.61 -19.29
CA SER A 96 11.71 -2.83 -20.37
C SER A 96 13.16 -2.80 -19.90
N LEU A 97 13.42 -2.43 -18.64
CA LEU A 97 14.78 -2.37 -18.08
C LEU A 97 15.39 -3.77 -17.95
N PRO A 98 16.68 -3.94 -18.37
CA PRO A 98 17.34 -5.22 -18.37
C PRO A 98 17.65 -5.73 -16.95
N PHE A 99 17.94 -7.02 -16.83
CA PHE A 99 18.45 -7.68 -15.60
C PHE A 99 17.56 -7.54 -14.37
N GLY A 100 16.25 -7.37 -14.55
CA GLY A 100 15.30 -7.22 -13.44
C GLY A 100 15.35 -5.87 -12.73
N LEU A 101 16.04 -4.88 -13.28
CA LEU A 101 16.12 -3.53 -12.72
C LEU A 101 14.73 -2.90 -12.58
N GLY A 102 13.85 -3.11 -13.56
CA GLY A 102 12.49 -2.59 -13.50
C GLY A 102 11.74 -3.09 -12.26
N GLN A 103 11.79 -4.39 -12.00
CA GLN A 103 11.18 -4.96 -10.79
C GLN A 103 11.80 -4.44 -9.51
N LYS A 104 13.13 -4.17 -9.49
CA LYS A 104 13.81 -3.57 -8.36
C LYS A 104 13.25 -2.17 -8.07
N TYR A 105 13.23 -1.27 -9.07
CA TYR A 105 12.76 0.10 -8.87
C TYR A 105 11.27 0.18 -8.58
N MET A 106 10.45 -0.70 -9.17
CA MET A 106 9.04 -0.82 -8.80
C MET A 106 8.88 -1.19 -7.33
N ARG A 107 9.58 -2.23 -6.87
CA ARG A 107 9.57 -2.62 -5.47
C ARG A 107 10.00 -1.50 -4.54
N ASP A 108 11.09 -0.82 -4.86
CA ASP A 108 11.61 0.29 -4.06
C ASP A 108 10.59 1.44 -4.00
N SER A 109 9.87 1.71 -5.10
CA SER A 109 8.77 2.69 -5.16
C SER A 109 7.57 2.33 -4.28
N TYR A 110 7.14 1.08 -4.28
CA TYR A 110 6.08 0.60 -3.38
C TYR A 110 6.48 0.78 -1.91
N LEU A 111 7.69 0.36 -1.57
CA LEU A 111 8.18 0.45 -0.20
C LEU A 111 8.34 1.91 0.26
N ALA A 112 8.72 2.81 -0.64
CA ALA A 112 8.79 4.23 -0.35
C ALA A 112 7.41 4.81 -0.03
N VAL A 113 6.39 4.55 -0.86
CA VAL A 113 5.02 5.01 -0.61
C VAL A 113 4.46 4.45 0.70
N ILE A 114 4.63 3.15 0.94
CA ILE A 114 4.19 2.53 2.19
C ILE A 114 4.89 3.19 3.39
N GLY A 115 6.21 3.44 3.29
CA GLY A 115 6.98 4.10 4.31
C GLY A 115 6.48 5.52 4.61
N LEU A 116 6.04 6.27 3.60
CA LEU A 116 5.42 7.59 3.79
C LEU A 116 4.12 7.50 4.59
N LEU A 117 3.24 6.56 4.25
CA LEU A 117 1.98 6.36 4.96
C LEU A 117 2.22 5.97 6.42
N GLN A 118 3.23 5.14 6.69
CA GLN A 118 3.60 4.72 8.05
C GLN A 118 4.11 5.88 8.93
N GLN A 119 4.64 6.95 8.32
CA GLN A 119 5.07 8.14 9.07
C GLN A 119 3.89 8.97 9.60
N VAL A 120 2.74 8.89 8.96
CA VAL A 120 1.55 9.70 9.30
C VAL A 120 0.41 8.90 9.93
N CYS A 121 0.49 7.57 9.90
CA CYS A 121 -0.48 6.70 10.56
C CYS A 121 0.17 5.38 11.02
N LYS A 122 -0.10 4.99 12.26
CA LYS A 122 0.45 3.74 12.82
C LYS A 122 -0.21 2.47 12.26
N ARG A 123 -1.44 2.57 11.76
CA ARG A 123 -2.21 1.41 11.28
C ARG A 123 -2.54 1.60 9.81
N ILE A 124 -1.78 0.93 8.97
CA ILE A 124 -1.95 0.96 7.52
C ILE A 124 -2.66 -0.31 7.07
N ILE A 125 -3.69 -0.16 6.27
CA ILE A 125 -4.42 -1.25 5.63
C ILE A 125 -4.09 -1.21 4.15
N LEU A 126 -3.52 -2.29 3.65
CA LEU A 126 -3.20 -2.46 2.23
C LEU A 126 -4.21 -3.41 1.60
N VAL A 127 -4.93 -2.93 0.62
CA VAL A 127 -5.92 -3.73 -0.11
C VAL A 127 -5.32 -4.16 -1.44
N CYS A 128 -5.48 -5.45 -1.76
CA CYS A 128 -5.02 -6.02 -3.01
C CYS A 128 -6.14 -6.78 -3.71
N HIS A 129 -6.03 -6.94 -5.02
CA HIS A 129 -6.76 -7.97 -5.75
C HIS A 129 -6.11 -9.33 -5.50
N SER A 130 -6.90 -10.37 -5.67
CA SER A 130 -6.39 -11.74 -5.70
C SER A 130 -6.37 -12.26 -7.13
N LYS A 131 -5.37 -13.07 -7.43
CA LYS A 131 -5.27 -13.84 -8.66
C LYS A 131 -5.20 -15.32 -8.36
N ASP A 132 -5.54 -16.13 -9.35
CA ASP A 132 -5.37 -17.58 -9.27
C ASP A 132 -3.91 -17.92 -9.60
N ALA A 133 -3.24 -18.60 -8.69
CA ALA A 133 -1.91 -19.16 -8.89
C ALA A 133 -1.98 -20.68 -8.82
N LYS A 134 -1.26 -21.37 -9.73
CA LYS A 134 -1.14 -22.82 -9.70
C LYS A 134 0.07 -23.22 -8.88
N ILE A 135 -0.14 -24.12 -7.91
CA ILE A 135 0.95 -24.79 -7.20
C ILE A 135 1.10 -26.19 -7.78
N ASN A 136 2.23 -26.42 -8.42
CA ASN A 136 2.64 -27.70 -9.02
C ASN A 136 1.81 -28.16 -10.24
N GLU A 137 2.33 -29.17 -10.93
CA GLU A 137 1.73 -29.84 -12.10
C GLU A 137 0.38 -30.51 -11.80
N ASN A 138 -0.01 -30.64 -10.53
CA ASN A 138 -1.24 -31.28 -10.05
C ASN A 138 -2.45 -30.34 -9.93
N GLU A 139 -2.46 -29.18 -10.65
CA GLU A 139 -3.64 -28.31 -10.81
C GLU A 139 -4.23 -27.72 -9.51
N LEU A 140 -3.53 -27.75 -8.38
CA LEU A 140 -4.04 -27.07 -7.20
C LEU A 140 -4.00 -25.55 -7.42
N THR A 141 -5.17 -24.95 -7.54
CA THR A 141 -5.30 -23.49 -7.68
C THR A 141 -5.41 -22.86 -6.30
N ILE A 142 -4.55 -21.88 -6.02
CA ILE A 142 -4.64 -21.05 -4.84
C ILE A 142 -4.96 -19.60 -5.18
N LYS A 143 -5.50 -18.87 -4.23
CA LYS A 143 -5.65 -17.42 -4.31
C LYS A 143 -4.38 -16.76 -3.78
N ASP A 144 -3.65 -16.09 -4.66
CA ASP A 144 -2.47 -15.29 -4.33
C ASP A 144 -2.78 -13.80 -4.46
N ILE A 145 -1.94 -12.97 -3.88
CA ILE A 145 -2.03 -11.51 -4.01
C ILE A 145 -1.59 -11.11 -5.42
N ASP A 146 -2.41 -10.31 -6.08
CA ASP A 146 -2.10 -9.83 -7.43
C ASP A 146 -1.14 -8.65 -7.40
N LEU A 147 0.14 -8.98 -7.25
CA LEU A 147 1.28 -8.08 -7.33
C LEU A 147 2.38 -8.72 -8.19
N ALA A 148 3.21 -7.88 -8.79
CA ALA A 148 4.28 -8.34 -9.67
C ALA A 148 5.46 -8.95 -8.90
N GLY A 149 5.99 -10.06 -9.42
CA GLY A 149 7.21 -10.69 -8.94
C GLY A 149 7.15 -11.14 -7.48
N LYS A 150 8.18 -10.82 -6.69
CA LYS A 150 8.29 -11.17 -5.26
C LYS A 150 7.69 -10.11 -4.32
N LEU A 151 6.96 -9.13 -4.83
CA LEU A 151 6.46 -8.02 -4.02
C LEU A 151 5.42 -8.50 -3.01
N SER A 152 4.55 -9.45 -3.38
CA SER A 152 3.58 -10.07 -2.46
C SER A 152 4.25 -10.66 -1.23
N ASP A 153 5.32 -11.45 -1.41
CA ASP A 153 6.08 -12.05 -0.31
C ASP A 153 6.73 -11.00 0.60
N ILE A 154 7.32 -9.97 -0.02
CA ILE A 154 8.00 -8.90 0.72
C ILE A 154 7.00 -8.11 1.56
N ILE A 155 5.85 -7.76 1.00
CA ILE A 155 4.81 -7.02 1.71
C ILE A 155 4.23 -7.88 2.82
N THR A 156 3.77 -9.08 2.53
CA THR A 156 3.16 -9.98 3.55
C THR A 156 4.12 -10.34 4.67
N SER A 157 5.44 -10.37 4.40
CA SER A 157 6.45 -10.63 5.43
C SER A 157 6.66 -9.45 6.40
N ARG A 158 6.26 -8.24 6.04
CA ARG A 158 6.45 -7.01 6.85
C ARG A 158 5.22 -6.62 7.66
N TYR A 159 4.06 -7.21 7.38
CA TYR A 159 2.79 -6.87 8.05
C TYR A 159 2.38 -7.94 9.06
N ASP A 160 1.57 -7.54 10.03
CA ASP A 160 1.12 -8.41 11.12
C ASP A 160 0.15 -9.47 10.65
N GLY A 161 -0.61 -9.21 9.58
CA GLY A 161 -1.52 -10.18 9.01
C GLY A 161 -1.94 -9.84 7.59
N ALA A 162 -2.11 -10.87 6.78
CA ALA A 162 -2.77 -10.85 5.49
C ALA A 162 -3.98 -11.77 5.57
N GLY A 163 -5.17 -11.20 5.39
CA GLY A 163 -6.44 -11.93 5.40
C GLY A 163 -7.10 -11.91 4.03
N TYR A 164 -7.82 -12.96 3.70
CA TYR A 164 -8.61 -13.06 2.48
C TYR A 164 -10.08 -12.73 2.75
N LEU A 165 -10.63 -11.82 1.94
CA LEU A 165 -12.04 -11.41 2.01
C LEU A 165 -12.87 -12.15 0.96
N TYR A 166 -14.01 -12.68 1.38
CA TYR A 166 -14.99 -13.30 0.50
C TYR A 166 -16.41 -13.11 1.03
N ARG A 167 -17.42 -13.43 0.22
CA ARG A 167 -18.82 -13.48 0.66
C ARG A 167 -19.26 -14.92 0.92
N ASP A 168 -20.02 -15.11 1.96
CA ASP A 168 -20.70 -16.37 2.25
C ASP A 168 -22.07 -16.45 1.55
N ILE A 169 -22.78 -17.57 1.74
CA ILE A 169 -24.11 -17.82 1.14
C ILE A 169 -25.21 -16.88 1.66
N ASN A 170 -24.98 -16.23 2.80
CA ASN A 170 -25.89 -15.27 3.41
C ASN A 170 -25.51 -13.83 3.05
N ASP A 171 -24.60 -13.64 2.10
CA ASP A 171 -24.08 -12.35 1.66
C ASP A 171 -23.29 -11.57 2.73
N ASN A 172 -22.87 -12.24 3.80
CA ASN A 172 -21.96 -11.65 4.78
C ASN A 172 -20.55 -11.53 4.19
N THR A 173 -19.83 -10.48 4.54
CA THR A 173 -18.41 -10.37 4.22
C THR A 173 -17.59 -11.08 5.29
N ILE A 174 -16.88 -12.11 4.90
CA ILE A 174 -16.01 -12.90 5.75
C ILE A 174 -14.57 -12.50 5.51
N ILE A 175 -13.79 -12.36 6.60
CA ILE A 175 -12.32 -12.31 6.53
C ILE A 175 -11.75 -13.59 7.14
N THR A 176 -10.82 -14.22 6.43
CA THR A 176 -10.13 -15.40 6.95
C THR A 176 -8.63 -15.17 7.00
N PHE A 177 -8.01 -15.65 8.06
CA PHE A 177 -6.57 -15.76 8.25
C PHE A 177 -6.12 -17.24 8.23
N ASP A 178 -7.00 -18.14 7.80
CA ASP A 178 -6.73 -19.58 7.71
C ASP A 178 -6.40 -19.97 6.26
N ILE A 179 -5.14 -20.33 6.04
CA ILE A 179 -4.61 -20.79 4.75
C ILE A 179 -5.30 -22.06 4.26
N LYS A 180 -5.67 -22.97 5.19
CA LYS A 180 -6.04 -24.34 4.86
C LYS A 180 -7.43 -24.46 4.25
N GLN A 181 -8.36 -23.54 4.57
CA GLN A 181 -9.76 -23.68 4.18
C GLN A 181 -10.08 -23.15 2.77
N LEU A 182 -9.32 -22.19 2.26
CA LEU A 182 -9.61 -21.51 0.99
C LEU A 182 -8.46 -21.53 -0.01
N ALA A 183 -7.40 -22.31 0.27
CA ALA A 183 -6.20 -22.30 -0.54
C ALA A 183 -5.74 -20.86 -0.88
N ALA A 184 -5.81 -19.95 0.09
CA ALA A 184 -5.38 -18.56 -0.07
C ALA A 184 -4.08 -18.33 0.69
N GLU A 185 -3.18 -17.52 0.16
CA GLU A 185 -1.99 -17.11 0.88
C GLU A 185 -2.35 -16.10 1.98
N CYS A 186 -2.74 -16.62 3.14
CA CYS A 186 -2.95 -15.84 4.35
C CYS A 186 -1.76 -16.03 5.28
N LYS A 187 -1.35 -14.97 5.96
CA LYS A 187 -0.30 -15.04 7.00
C LYS A 187 -0.74 -14.15 8.15
N CYS A 188 -0.66 -14.63 9.37
CA CYS A 188 -0.99 -13.83 10.53
C CYS A 188 -0.04 -14.10 11.69
N ARG A 189 0.56 -13.03 12.23
CA ARG A 189 1.42 -13.06 13.42
C ARG A 189 0.65 -12.75 14.69
N VAL A 190 -0.60 -12.32 14.56
CA VAL A 190 -1.46 -11.98 15.69
C VAL A 190 -2.14 -13.25 16.19
N PRO A 191 -1.77 -13.81 17.37
CA PRO A 191 -2.22 -15.14 17.80
C PRO A 191 -3.75 -15.28 17.89
N ARG A 192 -4.46 -14.16 18.21
CA ARG A 192 -5.92 -14.18 18.29
C ARG A 192 -6.61 -14.27 16.94
N LEU A 193 -5.91 -13.95 15.83
CA LEU A 193 -6.45 -13.97 14.46
C LEU A 193 -5.96 -15.18 13.67
N ASP A 194 -4.77 -15.68 13.99
CA ASP A 194 -4.11 -16.77 13.25
C ASP A 194 -4.97 -18.02 13.17
N GLY A 195 -5.11 -18.56 11.96
CA GLY A 195 -5.91 -19.75 11.66
C GLY A 195 -7.43 -19.56 11.85
N LYS A 196 -7.92 -18.32 11.97
CA LYS A 196 -9.34 -18.06 12.24
C LYS A 196 -10.02 -17.32 11.09
N LYS A 197 -11.35 -17.41 11.08
CA LYS A 197 -12.23 -16.63 10.21
C LYS A 197 -13.26 -15.88 11.03
N PHE A 198 -13.66 -14.71 10.53
CA PHE A 198 -14.62 -13.84 11.20
C PHE A 198 -15.63 -13.29 10.19
N VAL A 199 -16.89 -13.16 10.61
CA VAL A 199 -17.84 -12.29 9.93
C VAL A 199 -17.37 -10.86 10.18
N LEU A 200 -16.91 -10.19 9.14
CA LEU A 200 -16.43 -8.81 9.21
C LEU A 200 -17.58 -7.81 9.03
N ILE A 201 -18.45 -8.09 8.06
CA ILE A 201 -19.70 -7.34 7.85
C ILE A 201 -20.84 -8.35 7.77
N GLU A 202 -21.79 -8.23 8.69
CA GLU A 202 -23.00 -9.02 8.69
C GLU A 202 -24.08 -8.31 7.85
N ASN A 203 -24.77 -9.05 6.99
CA ASN A 203 -25.90 -8.55 6.23
C ASN A 203 -27.19 -9.00 6.90
N ARG A 204 -27.90 -8.09 7.57
CA ARG A 204 -29.24 -8.32 8.15
C ARG A 204 -30.30 -7.69 7.27
N ASN A 205 -30.85 -8.45 6.33
CA ASN A 205 -31.91 -7.98 5.44
C ASN A 205 -31.58 -6.67 4.69
N GLY A 206 -30.31 -6.52 4.27
CA GLY A 206 -29.81 -5.34 3.56
C GLY A 206 -29.16 -4.29 4.47
N GLU A 207 -29.28 -4.39 5.78
CA GLU A 207 -28.51 -3.58 6.73
C GLU A 207 -27.14 -4.19 6.95
N LEU A 208 -26.08 -3.39 6.76
CA LEU A 208 -24.70 -3.83 6.90
C LEU A 208 -24.17 -3.48 8.30
N ILE A 209 -23.89 -4.50 9.08
CA ILE A 209 -23.42 -4.37 10.46
C ILE A 209 -21.93 -4.71 10.52
N PRO A 210 -21.04 -3.73 10.80
CA PRO A 210 -19.60 -3.95 10.87
C PRO A 210 -19.18 -4.59 12.21
N HIS A 211 -18.19 -5.49 12.14
CA HIS A 211 -17.56 -6.17 13.27
C HIS A 211 -16.04 -6.02 13.26
N TRP A 212 -15.56 -4.80 12.98
CA TRP A 212 -14.12 -4.51 12.95
C TRP A 212 -13.43 -4.68 14.31
N ASP A 213 -14.19 -4.62 15.42
CA ASP A 213 -13.73 -4.95 16.77
C ASP A 213 -13.18 -6.36 16.89
N ARG A 214 -13.63 -7.30 16.05
CA ARG A 214 -13.11 -8.66 15.97
C ARG A 214 -11.68 -8.72 15.42
N ILE A 215 -11.31 -7.73 14.60
CA ILE A 215 -9.96 -7.60 14.00
C ILE A 215 -9.12 -6.64 14.82
N TYR A 216 -9.66 -5.47 15.15
CA TYR A 216 -8.97 -4.43 15.91
C TYR A 216 -9.60 -4.33 17.30
N SER A 217 -9.02 -5.03 18.29
CA SER A 217 -9.50 -4.87 19.67
C SER A 217 -9.23 -3.46 20.18
N SER A 218 -10.14 -2.96 21.03
CA SER A 218 -9.99 -1.67 21.73
C SER A 218 -8.94 -1.74 22.85
N GLU A 219 -8.50 -2.93 23.24
CA GLU A 219 -7.45 -3.08 24.23
C GLU A 219 -6.13 -2.64 23.63
N PRO A 220 -5.37 -1.79 24.33
CA PRO A 220 -4.04 -1.42 23.91
C PRO A 220 -3.20 -2.70 23.77
N TYR A 221 -2.47 -2.80 22.68
CA TYR A 221 -1.46 -3.83 22.48
C TYR A 221 -0.45 -3.69 23.63
N SER A 222 -0.47 -4.58 24.61
CA SER A 222 0.43 -4.57 25.75
C SER A 222 1.80 -5.21 25.42
N GLY A 223 2.18 -5.20 24.16
CA GLY A 223 3.53 -5.47 23.72
C GLY A 223 4.25 -4.14 23.58
N GLU A 224 5.35 -3.97 24.27
CA GLU A 224 6.25 -2.84 24.02
C GLU A 224 6.57 -2.83 22.52
N ASP A 225 5.98 -1.87 21.80
CA ASP A 225 6.20 -1.67 20.37
C ASP A 225 7.63 -1.12 20.18
N VAL A 226 8.59 -2.00 20.24
CA VAL A 226 9.94 -1.71 19.76
C VAL A 226 9.96 -1.96 18.26
N VAL A 227 9.25 -1.17 17.51
CA VAL A 227 9.59 -0.94 16.12
C VAL A 227 10.43 0.33 16.09
N THR A 228 11.71 0.17 16.28
CA THR A 228 12.69 1.17 15.85
C THR A 228 12.73 1.13 14.32
N THR A 229 11.71 1.70 13.71
CA THR A 229 11.83 2.20 12.35
C THR A 229 12.80 3.37 12.42
N PRO A 230 13.84 3.47 11.59
CA PRO A 230 14.67 4.66 11.55
C PRO A 230 13.73 5.86 11.40
N GLN A 231 13.75 6.77 12.37
CA GLN A 231 13.01 8.01 12.26
C GLN A 231 13.68 8.84 11.17
N ILE A 232 13.19 8.69 9.95
CA ILE A 232 13.49 9.65 8.90
C ILE A 232 12.75 10.92 9.33
N ASN A 233 13.51 11.92 9.66
CA ASN A 233 12.98 13.17 10.16
C ASN A 233 12.32 13.88 8.98
N VAL A 234 10.99 13.79 8.86
CA VAL A 234 10.22 14.45 7.79
C VAL A 234 10.41 15.97 7.84
N THR A 235 10.76 16.50 9.02
CA THR A 235 11.17 17.90 9.20
C THR A 235 12.38 18.26 8.35
N ASP A 236 13.38 17.38 8.23
CA ASP A 236 14.58 17.64 7.41
C ASP A 236 14.28 17.70 5.90
N ILE A 237 13.16 17.15 5.47
CA ILE A 237 12.67 17.24 4.10
C ILE A 237 11.93 18.55 3.86
N LEU A 238 11.22 19.06 4.87
CA LEU A 238 10.42 20.29 4.78
C LEU A 238 11.27 21.56 5.02
N ASP A 239 12.24 21.52 5.92
CA ASP A 239 13.08 22.68 6.27
C ASP A 239 14.10 23.05 5.20
N LYS A 240 14.34 22.19 4.21
CA LYS A 240 15.18 22.51 3.05
C LYS A 240 14.46 23.31 1.96
N GLU A 241 13.12 23.45 2.05
CA GLU A 241 12.34 24.25 1.09
C GLU A 241 12.47 25.75 1.33
N ASP A 242 12.63 26.20 2.59
CA ASP A 242 12.67 27.64 2.92
C ASP A 242 13.99 28.34 2.54
N GLN A 243 15.00 27.61 2.05
CA GLN A 243 16.28 28.20 1.71
C GLN A 243 16.65 28.22 0.22
N SER A 244 15.76 27.76 -0.68
CA SER A 244 16.05 27.70 -2.12
C SER A 244 15.08 28.47 -3.04
N GLU A 245 14.42 29.51 -2.55
CA GLU A 245 13.69 30.46 -3.43
C GLU A 245 14.66 31.35 -4.21
N ASN A 246 15.54 30.79 -5.04
CA ASN A 246 16.16 31.51 -6.15
C ASN A 246 16.90 30.57 -7.12
N SER A 247 16.18 29.80 -7.91
CA SER A 247 16.61 29.42 -9.28
C SER A 247 15.47 28.74 -10.03
N ASN A 248 15.15 29.27 -11.19
CA ASN A 248 14.18 28.77 -12.15
C ASN A 248 14.57 27.37 -12.67
N ILE A 249 14.12 26.32 -11.97
CA ILE A 249 14.09 24.95 -12.46
C ILE A 249 12.66 24.46 -12.21
N SER A 250 12.05 23.80 -13.21
CA SER A 250 10.66 23.40 -13.20
C SER A 250 10.25 22.70 -11.89
N GLU A 251 9.16 23.11 -11.28
CA GLU A 251 8.61 22.60 -10.02
C GLU A 251 8.41 21.06 -10.03
N GLU A 252 8.27 20.47 -11.20
CA GLU A 252 8.10 19.01 -11.36
C GLU A 252 9.35 18.20 -11.02
N GLU A 253 10.57 18.73 -11.26
CA GLU A 253 11.80 17.99 -10.95
C GLU A 253 12.15 18.01 -9.47
N SER A 254 11.78 19.05 -8.73
CA SER A 254 12.14 19.21 -7.31
C SER A 254 11.40 18.27 -6.35
N GLU A 255 10.14 17.90 -6.65
CA GLU A 255 9.35 17.02 -5.77
C GLU A 255 9.71 15.55 -5.92
N VAL A 256 10.15 15.15 -7.12
CA VAL A 256 10.64 13.78 -7.37
C VAL A 256 11.99 13.58 -6.65
N ASP A 257 12.79 14.63 -6.49
CA ASP A 257 14.06 14.60 -5.76
C ASP A 257 13.88 14.34 -4.26
N LYS A 258 12.79 14.83 -3.66
CA LYS A 258 12.49 14.61 -2.24
C LYS A 258 12.20 13.16 -1.90
N LEU A 259 11.54 12.41 -2.81
CA LEU A 259 11.27 10.99 -2.62
C LEU A 259 12.51 10.11 -2.78
N SER A 260 13.47 10.52 -3.62
CA SER A 260 14.70 9.75 -3.85
C SER A 260 15.70 9.84 -2.69
N ASN A 261 15.56 10.84 -1.81
CA ASN A 261 16.39 11.03 -0.62
C ASN A 261 15.83 10.36 0.65
N ILE A 262 14.70 9.65 0.55
CA ILE A 262 14.21 8.78 1.62
C ILE A 262 15.02 7.49 1.54
N GLU A 263 16.12 7.41 2.29
CA GLU A 263 16.82 6.16 2.52
C GLU A 263 15.92 5.22 3.31
N LEU A 264 15.66 4.04 2.73
CA LEU A 264 14.90 2.95 3.33
C LEU A 264 15.76 2.16 4.32
#